data_1a9d8956f9b02814b3fc12e889731e6c
#
_entry.id   1a9d8956f9b02814b3fc12e889731e6c
#
_cell.length_a   1.000
_cell.length_b   1.000
_cell.length_c   1.000
_cell.angle_alpha   90.00
_cell.angle_beta   90.00
_cell.angle_gamma   90.00
#
_symmetry.space_group_name_H-M   'P 1'
#
loop_
_entity.id
_entity.type
_entity.pdbx_description
1 polymer ?
#
loop_
_entity_poly.entity_id
_entity_poly.type
_entity_poly.pdbx_seq_one_letter_code
_entity_poly.pdbx_strand_id
1 'polypeptide(L)'
;MFFDQTVNGLSVGIVYALVAVGYSLVFGILRILNLAHASLYAFGANILLVFISLNFGIGWALVAAVILTGIVAMAFDYFLLAPLRTKQGSGIMSLITAVGFNYVVQNLMIAFLGSGRKQFPDIFGSGFFNIFGRQVQAGQVYLLIISLILLLVLMFIVYKTKLGMSMRATQQNARAANLMGINVRNVISITFFISGVYAAIAGFLIAGYYMMVYPTMGVVVGNKAFAAAVLGGIGHLPGSVIGGLIVGLAETYVTALLGGGYRDAIAFVILILVLIFRPNGLFGKKEIVKV
;
A
#
# COMPACT_ATOMS: atom_id res chain seq x y z
N MET A 1 -1.61 17.66 -23.60
CA MET A 1 -1.29 16.22 -23.62
C MET A 1 -0.22 15.84 -22.60
N PHE A 2 1.06 16.26 -22.74
CA PHE A 2 2.12 15.87 -21.76
C PHE A 2 1.81 16.29 -20.32
N PHE A 3 1.39 17.54 -20.10
CA PHE A 3 1.06 18.04 -18.78
C PHE A 3 -0.06 17.22 -18.13
N ASP A 4 -1.13 16.95 -18.85
CA ASP A 4 -2.30 16.20 -18.32
C ASP A 4 -1.91 14.77 -17.97
N GLN A 5 -1.05 14.14 -18.80
CA GLN A 5 -0.51 12.80 -18.53
C GLN A 5 0.43 12.81 -17.31
N THR A 6 1.24 13.86 -17.15
CA THR A 6 2.11 13.98 -15.96
C THR A 6 1.29 14.11 -14.69
N VAL A 7 0.26 14.97 -14.67
CA VAL A 7 -0.62 15.15 -13.50
C VAL A 7 -1.35 13.86 -13.18
N ASN A 8 -1.90 13.18 -14.20
CA ASN A 8 -2.58 11.89 -14.01
C ASN A 8 -1.60 10.82 -13.49
N GLY A 9 -0.41 10.71 -14.07
CA GLY A 9 0.62 9.78 -13.65
C GLY A 9 1.11 10.01 -12.23
N LEU A 10 1.28 11.28 -11.82
CA LEU A 10 1.62 11.63 -10.45
C LEU A 10 0.47 11.29 -9.48
N SER A 11 -0.77 11.57 -9.88
CA SER A 11 -1.95 11.30 -9.05
C SER A 11 -2.15 9.81 -8.78
N VAL A 12 -1.99 8.98 -9.78
CA VAL A 12 -2.07 7.52 -9.63
C VAL A 12 -0.81 6.98 -8.94
N GLY A 13 0.35 7.49 -9.33
CA GLY A 13 1.65 7.07 -8.80
C GLY A 13 1.81 7.32 -7.30
N ILE A 14 1.26 8.41 -6.77
CA ILE A 14 1.33 8.69 -5.33
C ILE A 14 0.46 7.73 -4.51
N VAL A 15 -0.63 7.20 -5.08
CA VAL A 15 -1.41 6.15 -4.43
C VAL A 15 -0.66 4.82 -4.47
N TYR A 16 -0.01 4.49 -5.59
CA TYR A 16 0.89 3.33 -5.62
C TYR A 16 2.00 3.48 -4.59
N ALA A 17 2.52 4.70 -4.39
CA ALA A 17 3.49 5.00 -3.35
C ALA A 17 2.95 4.72 -1.94
N LEU A 18 1.69 5.10 -1.62
CA LEU A 18 1.06 4.80 -0.33
C LEU A 18 1.02 3.30 -0.05
N VAL A 19 0.58 2.51 -1.03
CA VAL A 19 0.53 1.05 -0.90
C VAL A 19 1.92 0.45 -0.84
N ALA A 20 2.85 0.92 -1.69
CA ALA A 20 4.24 0.46 -1.73
C ALA A 20 4.99 0.71 -0.41
N VAL A 21 4.73 1.85 0.23
CA VAL A 21 5.29 2.17 1.54
C VAL A 21 4.74 1.24 2.62
N GLY A 22 3.46 0.83 2.53
CA GLY A 22 2.88 -0.20 3.40
C GLY A 22 3.59 -1.55 3.28
N TYR A 23 3.89 -1.99 2.05
CA TYR A 23 4.74 -3.17 1.81
C TYR A 23 6.13 -3.02 2.41
N SER A 24 6.78 -1.88 2.14
CA SER A 24 8.14 -1.61 2.61
C SER A 24 8.24 -1.46 4.11
N LEU A 25 7.20 -0.96 4.78
CA LEU A 25 7.16 -0.84 6.23
C LEU A 25 7.21 -2.22 6.90
N VAL A 26 6.39 -3.16 6.44
CA VAL A 26 6.36 -4.53 6.98
C VAL A 26 7.64 -5.29 6.60
N PHE A 27 8.05 -5.23 5.33
CA PHE A 27 9.27 -5.90 4.87
C PHE A 27 10.51 -5.37 5.57
N GLY A 28 10.59 -4.07 5.81
CA GLY A 28 11.73 -3.45 6.49
C GLY A 28 11.99 -4.04 7.86
N ILE A 29 10.95 -4.42 8.61
CA ILE A 29 11.09 -4.97 9.96
C ILE A 29 11.25 -6.49 9.96
N LEU A 30 10.45 -7.19 9.13
CA LEU A 30 10.36 -8.65 9.17
C LEU A 30 11.18 -9.35 8.10
N ARG A 31 11.56 -8.64 7.04
CA ARG A 31 12.17 -9.20 5.82
C ARG A 31 11.34 -10.31 5.18
N ILE A 32 10.02 -10.24 5.36
CA ILE A 32 9.03 -11.15 4.79
C ILE A 32 8.10 -10.33 3.91
N LEU A 33 7.82 -10.83 2.71
CA LEU A 33 6.86 -10.23 1.78
C LEU A 33 5.44 -10.47 2.29
N ASN A 34 4.72 -9.37 2.59
CA ASN A 34 3.32 -9.45 3.03
C ASN A 34 2.36 -9.29 1.84
N LEU A 35 2.14 -10.37 1.09
CA LEU A 35 1.22 -10.35 -0.06
C LEU A 35 -0.26 -10.18 0.34
N ALA A 36 -0.60 -10.30 1.62
CA ALA A 36 -1.94 -10.00 2.13
C ALA A 36 -2.29 -8.49 2.06
N HIS A 37 -1.31 -7.61 1.89
CA HIS A 37 -1.52 -6.16 1.85
C HIS A 37 -2.45 -5.72 0.71
N ALA A 38 -2.43 -6.43 -0.42
CA ALA A 38 -3.30 -6.18 -1.56
C ALA A 38 -4.80 -6.39 -1.22
N SER A 39 -5.13 -7.44 -0.46
CA SER A 39 -6.51 -7.67 -0.03
C SER A 39 -6.98 -6.69 1.03
N LEU A 40 -6.09 -6.21 1.91
CA LEU A 40 -6.40 -5.18 2.90
C LEU A 40 -6.77 -3.84 2.24
N TYR A 41 -6.11 -3.48 1.15
CA TYR A 41 -6.46 -2.33 0.32
C TYR A 41 -7.89 -2.44 -0.23
N ALA A 42 -8.24 -3.58 -0.84
CA ALA A 42 -9.59 -3.82 -1.35
C ALA A 42 -10.62 -3.91 -0.21
N PHE A 43 -10.26 -4.55 0.90
CA PHE A 43 -11.10 -4.70 2.08
C PHE A 43 -11.50 -3.33 2.64
N GLY A 44 -10.53 -2.42 2.84
CA GLY A 44 -10.79 -1.09 3.36
C GLY A 44 -11.79 -0.30 2.50
N ALA A 45 -11.62 -0.31 1.18
CA ALA A 45 -12.51 0.37 0.24
C ALA A 45 -13.93 -0.24 0.23
N ASN A 46 -14.04 -1.58 0.23
CA ASN A 46 -15.33 -2.26 0.23
C ASN A 46 -16.08 -2.08 1.55
N ILE A 47 -15.40 -2.19 2.70
CA ILE A 47 -16.01 -1.98 4.02
C ILE A 47 -16.47 -0.52 4.19
N LEU A 48 -15.72 0.43 3.65
CA LEU A 48 -16.15 1.82 3.65
C LEU A 48 -17.48 1.98 2.91
N LEU A 49 -17.64 1.37 1.72
CA LEU A 49 -18.91 1.41 1.01
C LEU A 49 -20.04 0.76 1.83
N VAL A 50 -19.76 -0.33 2.56
CA VAL A 50 -20.75 -0.95 3.47
C VAL A 50 -21.18 0.04 4.56
N PHE A 51 -20.26 0.73 5.23
CA PHE A 51 -20.61 1.71 6.24
C PHE A 51 -21.40 2.89 5.68
N ILE A 52 -21.07 3.35 4.47
CA ILE A 52 -21.85 4.38 3.78
C ILE A 52 -23.27 3.88 3.49
N SER A 53 -23.44 2.64 3.03
CA SER A 53 -24.75 2.04 2.77
C SER A 53 -25.61 1.83 4.02
N LEU A 54 -24.98 1.76 5.19
CA LEU A 54 -25.63 1.73 6.50
C LEU A 54 -25.96 3.14 7.04
N ASN A 55 -25.90 4.18 6.18
CA ASN A 55 -26.17 5.58 6.51
C ASN A 55 -25.21 6.21 7.54
N PHE A 56 -24.02 5.65 7.71
CA PHE A 56 -22.96 6.36 8.42
C PHE A 56 -22.49 7.55 7.57
N GLY A 57 -22.35 8.71 8.17
CA GLY A 57 -21.73 9.86 7.49
C GLY A 57 -20.33 9.50 6.98
N ILE A 58 -19.95 9.99 5.79
CA ILE A 58 -18.69 9.62 5.10
C ILE A 58 -17.47 9.69 6.02
N GLY A 59 -17.37 10.72 6.88
CA GLY A 59 -16.24 10.86 7.82
C GLY A 59 -16.16 9.72 8.83
N TRP A 60 -17.27 9.37 9.47
CA TRP A 60 -17.32 8.27 10.44
C TRP A 60 -17.15 6.91 9.77
N ALA A 61 -17.73 6.72 8.58
CA ALA A 61 -17.55 5.52 7.78
C ALA A 61 -16.07 5.32 7.44
N LEU A 62 -15.34 6.39 7.05
CA LEU A 62 -13.91 6.34 6.78
C LEU A 62 -13.10 5.93 8.01
N VAL A 63 -13.33 6.59 9.13
CA VAL A 63 -12.62 6.28 10.38
C VAL A 63 -12.86 4.82 10.79
N ALA A 64 -14.12 4.35 10.74
CA ALA A 64 -14.47 2.98 11.08
C ALA A 64 -13.81 1.95 10.13
N ALA A 65 -13.87 2.19 8.81
CA ALA A 65 -13.26 1.30 7.81
C ALA A 65 -11.74 1.22 7.95
N VAL A 66 -11.07 2.35 8.18
CA VAL A 66 -9.63 2.43 8.36
C VAL A 66 -9.18 1.71 9.64
N ILE A 67 -9.87 1.95 10.76
CA ILE A 67 -9.56 1.28 12.04
C ILE A 67 -9.81 -0.23 11.92
N LEU A 68 -10.94 -0.63 11.34
CA LEU A 68 -11.27 -2.05 11.17
C LEU A 68 -10.24 -2.77 10.29
N THR A 69 -9.82 -2.14 9.19
CA THR A 69 -8.77 -2.71 8.31
C THR A 69 -7.42 -2.80 9.04
N GLY A 70 -7.07 -1.79 9.83
CA GLY A 70 -5.88 -1.84 10.68
C GLY A 70 -5.94 -2.99 11.70
N ILE A 71 -7.11 -3.20 12.35
CA ILE A 71 -7.32 -4.31 13.28
C ILE A 71 -7.21 -5.67 12.56
N VAL A 72 -7.79 -5.81 11.37
CA VAL A 72 -7.69 -7.03 10.56
C VAL A 72 -6.23 -7.31 10.18
N ALA A 73 -5.47 -6.29 9.80
CA ALA A 73 -4.05 -6.42 9.52
C ALA A 73 -3.24 -6.83 10.76
N MET A 74 -3.53 -6.23 11.92
CA MET A 74 -2.91 -6.59 13.20
C MET A 74 -3.28 -8.01 13.63
N ALA A 75 -4.55 -8.41 13.46
CA ALA A 75 -5.03 -9.75 13.76
C ALA A 75 -4.36 -10.80 12.87
N PHE A 76 -4.17 -10.49 11.59
CA PHE A 76 -3.41 -11.34 10.67
C PHE A 76 -1.98 -11.61 11.18
N ASP A 77 -1.27 -10.56 11.61
CA ASP A 77 0.05 -10.76 12.21
C ASP A 77 -0.03 -11.59 13.49
N TYR A 78 -0.90 -11.19 14.42
CA TYR A 78 -0.95 -11.74 15.77
C TYR A 78 -1.33 -13.23 15.79
N PHE A 79 -2.34 -13.63 15.01
CA PHE A 79 -2.88 -14.99 15.00
C PHE A 79 -2.21 -15.91 13.99
N LEU A 80 -1.75 -15.39 12.85
CA LEU A 80 -1.25 -16.23 11.76
C LEU A 80 0.28 -16.14 11.60
N LEU A 81 0.88 -14.94 11.61
CA LEU A 81 2.32 -14.81 11.36
C LEU A 81 3.17 -14.95 12.65
N ALA A 82 2.70 -14.41 13.78
CA ALA A 82 3.46 -14.48 15.03
C ALA A 82 3.74 -15.92 15.49
N PRO A 83 2.78 -16.87 15.44
CA PRO A 83 3.05 -18.27 15.79
C PRO A 83 4.08 -18.94 14.87
N LEU A 84 4.11 -18.58 13.57
CA LEU A 84 5.09 -19.13 12.62
C LEU A 84 6.50 -18.64 12.93
N ARG A 85 6.65 -17.39 13.33
CA ARG A 85 7.94 -16.81 13.74
C ARG A 85 8.52 -17.50 14.98
N THR A 86 7.68 -17.79 15.96
CA THR A 86 8.10 -18.45 17.21
C THR A 86 8.53 -19.90 17.00
N LYS A 87 7.93 -20.59 16.03
CA LYS A 87 8.25 -21.98 15.69
C LYS A 87 9.42 -22.13 14.71
N GLN A 88 10.23 -21.09 14.52
CA GLN A 88 11.33 -21.04 13.55
C GLN A 88 10.88 -21.38 12.11
N GLY A 89 9.63 -21.04 11.79
CA GLY A 89 9.08 -21.22 10.46
C GLY A 89 9.92 -20.46 9.41
N SER A 90 10.11 -21.07 8.26
CA SER A 90 10.85 -20.43 7.16
C SER A 90 10.10 -19.20 6.64
N GLY A 91 10.78 -18.23 6.03
CA GLY A 91 10.17 -17.10 5.37
C GLY A 91 9.13 -17.51 4.29
N ILE A 92 9.31 -18.69 3.70
CA ILE A 92 8.38 -19.29 2.74
C ILE A 92 7.03 -19.62 3.39
N MET A 93 7.01 -20.15 4.62
CA MET A 93 5.76 -20.43 5.33
C MET A 93 4.96 -19.16 5.58
N SER A 94 5.63 -18.08 5.95
CA SER A 94 4.98 -16.77 6.14
C SER A 94 4.45 -16.20 4.83
N LEU A 95 5.16 -16.39 3.72
CA LEU A 95 4.73 -15.97 2.39
C LEU A 95 3.46 -16.74 1.95
N ILE A 96 3.47 -18.08 2.09
CA ILE A 96 2.30 -18.91 1.76
C ILE A 96 1.09 -18.53 2.61
N THR A 97 1.30 -18.29 3.91
CA THR A 97 0.24 -17.84 4.82
C THR A 97 -0.33 -16.48 4.40
N ALA A 98 0.53 -15.55 3.95
CA ALA A 98 0.08 -14.24 3.45
C ALA A 98 -0.74 -14.36 2.16
N VAL A 99 -0.33 -15.24 1.24
CA VAL A 99 -1.10 -15.56 0.03
C VAL A 99 -2.44 -16.20 0.38
N GLY A 100 -2.45 -17.18 1.29
CA GLY A 100 -3.68 -17.82 1.75
C GLY A 100 -4.65 -16.83 2.38
N PHE A 101 -4.16 -15.95 3.25
CA PHE A 101 -4.97 -14.90 3.85
C PHE A 101 -5.52 -13.92 2.80
N ASN A 102 -4.72 -13.55 1.80
CA ASN A 102 -5.17 -12.70 0.69
C ASN A 102 -6.38 -13.32 -0.02
N TYR A 103 -6.32 -14.61 -0.35
CA TYR A 103 -7.44 -15.32 -0.98
C TYR A 103 -8.64 -15.46 -0.05
N VAL A 104 -8.43 -15.73 1.24
CA VAL A 104 -9.53 -15.82 2.22
C VAL A 104 -10.28 -14.49 2.30
N VAL A 105 -9.59 -13.37 2.49
CA VAL A 105 -10.22 -12.04 2.58
C VAL A 105 -10.94 -11.70 1.27
N GLN A 106 -10.32 -11.95 0.12
CA GLN A 106 -10.92 -11.69 -1.18
C GLN A 106 -12.19 -12.50 -1.40
N ASN A 107 -12.16 -13.82 -1.13
CA ASN A 107 -13.33 -14.68 -1.31
C ASN A 107 -14.43 -14.41 -0.29
N LEU A 108 -14.10 -14.04 0.94
CA LEU A 108 -15.09 -13.56 1.91
C LEU A 108 -15.79 -12.29 1.40
N MET A 109 -15.05 -11.32 0.86
CA MET A 109 -15.66 -10.13 0.26
C MET A 109 -16.58 -10.51 -0.91
N ILE A 110 -16.18 -11.45 -1.78
CA ILE A 110 -17.01 -11.93 -2.88
C ILE A 110 -18.28 -12.61 -2.37
N ALA A 111 -18.17 -13.44 -1.34
CA ALA A 111 -19.31 -14.17 -0.76
C ALA A 111 -20.34 -13.23 -0.10
N PHE A 112 -19.88 -12.20 0.64
CA PHE A 112 -20.79 -11.29 1.34
C PHE A 112 -21.22 -10.08 0.52
N LEU A 113 -20.35 -9.57 -0.35
CA LEU A 113 -20.60 -8.34 -1.10
C LEU A 113 -20.90 -8.59 -2.58
N GLY A 114 -20.69 -9.81 -3.08
CA GLY A 114 -20.80 -10.14 -4.51
C GLY A 114 -19.52 -9.79 -5.28
N SER A 115 -19.35 -10.37 -6.46
CA SER A 115 -18.17 -10.21 -7.32
C SER A 115 -18.22 -8.96 -8.22
N GLY A 116 -19.38 -8.30 -8.31
CA GLY A 116 -19.65 -7.19 -9.22
C GLY A 116 -18.94 -5.91 -8.82
N ARG A 117 -18.76 -5.01 -9.80
CA ARG A 117 -18.33 -3.63 -9.56
C ARG A 117 -19.50 -2.84 -8.99
N LYS A 118 -19.26 -2.11 -7.89
CA LYS A 118 -20.24 -1.26 -7.24
C LYS A 118 -19.85 0.19 -7.43
N GLN A 119 -20.87 1.02 -7.66
CA GLN A 119 -20.65 2.47 -7.74
C GLN A 119 -20.26 3.01 -6.37
N PHE A 120 -19.22 3.82 -6.34
CA PHE A 120 -18.77 4.52 -5.15
C PHE A 120 -19.23 5.98 -5.24
N PRO A 121 -19.66 6.61 -4.13
CA PRO A 121 -20.09 8.01 -4.13
C PRO A 121 -19.00 8.95 -4.64
N ASP A 122 -19.38 10.00 -5.35
CA ASP A 122 -18.47 11.08 -5.70
C ASP A 122 -18.14 11.91 -4.44
N ILE A 123 -16.93 11.70 -3.90
CA ILE A 123 -16.48 12.35 -2.67
C ILE A 123 -15.63 13.58 -2.96
N PHE A 124 -15.03 13.63 -4.15
CA PHE A 124 -14.11 14.70 -4.53
C PHE A 124 -14.79 15.82 -5.31
N GLY A 125 -16.04 15.60 -5.75
CA GLY A 125 -16.78 16.53 -6.58
C GLY A 125 -16.26 16.64 -8.01
N SER A 126 -17.11 17.13 -8.90
CA SER A 126 -16.83 17.30 -10.34
C SER A 126 -16.14 18.63 -10.67
N GLY A 127 -15.54 19.30 -9.67
CA GLY A 127 -14.85 20.59 -9.87
C GLY A 127 -13.55 20.46 -10.67
N PHE A 128 -13.12 21.59 -11.26
CA PHE A 128 -11.84 21.72 -11.93
C PHE A 128 -11.03 22.85 -11.32
N PHE A 129 -9.73 22.61 -11.13
CA PHE A 129 -8.77 23.65 -10.75
C PHE A 129 -7.99 24.11 -11.98
N ASN A 130 -7.86 25.43 -12.18
CA ASN A 130 -7.01 25.98 -13.22
C ASN A 130 -5.57 26.06 -12.72
N ILE A 131 -4.72 25.17 -13.21
CA ILE A 131 -3.30 25.14 -12.89
C ILE A 131 -2.51 25.43 -14.18
N PHE A 132 -1.72 26.49 -14.20
CA PHE A 132 -0.97 26.97 -15.39
C PHE A 132 -1.84 27.10 -16.66
N GLY A 133 -3.08 27.58 -16.53
CA GLY A 133 -3.99 27.75 -17.66
C GLY A 133 -4.62 26.46 -18.19
N ARG A 134 -4.48 25.33 -17.46
CA ARG A 134 -5.11 24.06 -17.79
C ARG A 134 -6.06 23.63 -16.70
N GLN A 135 -7.16 22.99 -17.09
CA GLN A 135 -8.14 22.43 -16.17
C GLN A 135 -7.68 21.06 -15.69
N VAL A 136 -7.44 20.95 -14.38
CA VAL A 136 -7.12 19.69 -13.68
C VAL A 136 -8.33 19.29 -12.84
N GLN A 137 -8.75 18.04 -12.91
CA GLN A 137 -9.88 17.53 -12.14
C GLN A 137 -9.60 17.64 -10.63
N ALA A 138 -10.58 18.13 -9.86
CA ALA A 138 -10.43 18.32 -8.42
C ALA A 138 -10.01 17.04 -7.68
N GLY A 139 -10.55 15.89 -8.09
CA GLY A 139 -10.17 14.59 -7.54
C GLY A 139 -8.68 14.28 -7.64
N GLN A 140 -8.00 14.66 -8.74
CA GLN A 140 -6.56 14.47 -8.89
C GLN A 140 -5.77 15.31 -7.90
N VAL A 141 -6.17 16.57 -7.71
CA VAL A 141 -5.53 17.50 -6.78
C VAL A 141 -5.69 17.03 -5.33
N TYR A 142 -6.92 16.67 -4.93
CA TYR A 142 -7.18 16.14 -3.59
C TYR A 142 -6.40 14.84 -3.34
N LEU A 143 -6.38 13.95 -4.31
CA LEU A 143 -5.65 12.69 -4.21
C LEU A 143 -4.14 12.93 -4.00
N LEU A 144 -3.53 13.85 -4.75
CA LEU A 144 -2.14 14.25 -4.59
C LEU A 144 -1.86 14.84 -3.21
N ILE A 145 -2.67 15.81 -2.78
CA ILE A 145 -2.45 16.53 -1.52
C ILE A 145 -2.63 15.57 -0.33
N ILE A 146 -3.74 14.82 -0.28
CA ILE A 146 -4.02 13.90 0.83
C ILE A 146 -2.95 12.82 0.91
N SER A 147 -2.59 12.22 -0.21
CA SER A 147 -1.54 11.17 -0.24
C SER A 147 -0.19 11.71 0.20
N LEU A 148 0.18 12.92 -0.24
CA LEU A 148 1.44 13.56 0.16
C LEU A 148 1.48 13.81 1.68
N ILE A 149 0.40 14.37 2.23
CA ILE A 149 0.29 14.59 3.69
C ILE A 149 0.44 13.27 4.44
N LEU A 150 -0.24 12.22 4.01
CA LEU A 150 -0.17 10.90 4.63
C LEU A 150 1.25 10.32 4.58
N LEU A 151 1.92 10.44 3.43
CA LEU A 151 3.32 10.00 3.30
C LEU A 151 4.24 10.77 4.24
N LEU A 152 4.06 12.08 4.36
CA LEU A 152 4.83 12.91 5.30
C LEU A 152 4.56 12.52 6.76
N VAL A 153 3.30 12.27 7.12
CA VAL A 153 2.91 11.81 8.46
C VAL A 153 3.57 10.46 8.76
N LEU A 154 3.55 9.51 7.81
CA LEU A 154 4.21 8.22 8.02
C LEU A 154 5.73 8.36 8.17
N MET A 155 6.37 9.19 7.34
CA MET A 155 7.79 9.48 7.46
C MET A 155 8.11 10.08 8.84
N PHE A 156 7.28 11.02 9.32
CA PHE A 156 7.41 11.59 10.65
C PHE A 156 7.28 10.51 11.74
N ILE A 157 6.26 9.64 11.65
CA ILE A 157 6.07 8.54 12.61
C ILE A 157 7.31 7.65 12.64
N VAL A 158 7.80 7.20 11.49
CA VAL A 158 8.90 6.23 11.40
C VAL A 158 10.24 6.85 11.78
N TYR A 159 10.51 8.11 11.40
CA TYR A 159 11.85 8.69 11.60
C TYR A 159 11.98 9.54 12.86
N LYS A 160 10.87 10.09 13.40
CA LYS A 160 10.91 11.08 14.49
C LYS A 160 10.24 10.62 15.79
N THR A 161 9.45 9.52 15.81
CA THR A 161 8.77 9.07 17.02
C THR A 161 9.50 7.93 17.74
N LYS A 162 9.15 7.71 19.02
CA LYS A 162 9.65 6.58 19.83
C LYS A 162 9.25 5.23 19.21
N LEU A 163 8.03 5.15 18.65
CA LEU A 163 7.55 3.96 17.97
C LEU A 163 8.39 3.65 16.73
N GLY A 164 8.69 4.65 15.91
CA GLY A 164 9.57 4.48 14.75
C GLY A 164 11.02 4.14 15.15
N MET A 165 11.51 4.64 16.28
CA MET A 165 12.80 4.21 16.84
C MET A 165 12.78 2.72 17.19
N SER A 166 11.73 2.25 17.86
CA SER A 166 11.54 0.83 18.19
C SER A 166 11.43 -0.05 16.93
N MET A 167 10.75 0.43 15.89
CA MET A 167 10.69 -0.25 14.57
C MET A 167 12.08 -0.41 13.96
N ARG A 168 12.87 0.66 13.90
CA ARG A 168 14.22 0.62 13.33
C ARG A 168 15.19 -0.22 14.17
N ALA A 169 15.09 -0.18 15.51
CA ALA A 169 15.87 -1.06 16.39
C ALA A 169 15.54 -2.55 16.13
N THR A 170 14.25 -2.88 16.03
CA THR A 170 13.76 -4.23 15.72
C THR A 170 14.25 -4.69 14.33
N GLN A 171 14.27 -3.80 13.35
CA GLN A 171 14.80 -4.07 12.00
C GLN A 171 16.29 -4.44 12.02
N GLN A 172 17.08 -3.75 12.83
CA GLN A 172 18.52 -4.01 12.93
C GLN A 172 18.82 -5.34 13.61
N ASN A 173 18.25 -5.56 14.78
CA ASN A 173 18.40 -6.82 15.53
C ASN A 173 17.26 -6.97 16.55
N ALA A 174 16.31 -7.84 16.23
CA ALA A 174 15.14 -8.09 17.08
C ALA A 174 15.53 -8.66 18.47
N ARG A 175 16.58 -9.50 18.55
CA ARG A 175 17.05 -10.07 19.82
C ARG A 175 17.65 -9.00 20.71
N ALA A 176 18.54 -8.16 20.17
CA ALA A 176 19.14 -7.06 20.90
C ALA A 176 18.07 -6.02 21.32
N ALA A 177 17.13 -5.69 20.46
CA ALA A 177 16.02 -4.79 20.79
C ALA A 177 15.19 -5.32 21.98
N ASN A 178 14.90 -6.62 21.99
CA ASN A 178 14.17 -7.25 23.10
C ASN A 178 14.97 -7.19 24.43
N LEU A 179 16.28 -7.42 24.39
CA LEU A 179 17.15 -7.29 25.57
C LEU A 179 17.21 -5.85 26.10
N MET A 180 17.03 -4.85 25.24
CA MET A 180 16.94 -3.43 25.62
C MET A 180 15.54 -3.02 26.10
N GLY A 181 14.62 -3.98 26.33
CA GLY A 181 13.28 -3.73 26.85
C GLY A 181 12.23 -3.36 25.79
N ILE A 182 12.54 -3.46 24.48
CA ILE A 182 11.56 -3.23 23.41
C ILE A 182 10.72 -4.50 23.24
N ASN A 183 9.40 -4.39 23.43
CA ASN A 183 8.50 -5.49 23.11
C ASN A 183 8.35 -5.66 21.60
N VAL A 184 9.23 -6.47 21.02
CA VAL A 184 9.32 -6.70 19.56
C VAL A 184 8.00 -7.18 18.97
N ARG A 185 7.25 -8.05 19.68
CA ARG A 185 5.95 -8.54 19.22
C ARG A 185 4.96 -7.40 19.02
N ASN A 186 4.84 -6.52 19.99
CA ASN A 186 3.92 -5.38 19.91
C ASN A 186 4.33 -4.39 18.80
N VAL A 187 5.64 -4.15 18.65
CA VAL A 187 6.15 -3.28 17.59
C VAL A 187 5.76 -3.81 16.21
N ILE A 188 5.88 -5.11 15.98
CA ILE A 188 5.50 -5.74 14.72
C ILE A 188 3.99 -5.64 14.50
N SER A 189 3.17 -6.00 15.49
CA SER A 189 1.71 -5.94 15.36
C SER A 189 1.20 -4.51 15.11
N ILE A 190 1.78 -3.50 15.76
CA ILE A 190 1.46 -2.08 15.49
C ILE A 190 1.90 -1.68 14.09
N THR A 191 3.02 -2.21 13.59
CA THR A 191 3.47 -1.98 12.22
C THR A 191 2.46 -2.51 11.20
N PHE A 192 1.92 -3.71 11.43
CA PHE A 192 0.84 -4.26 10.60
C PHE A 192 -0.43 -3.42 10.67
N PHE A 193 -0.80 -2.93 11.86
CA PHE A 193 -1.93 -2.01 12.02
C PHE A 193 -1.75 -0.76 11.16
N ILE A 194 -0.60 -0.07 11.27
CA ILE A 194 -0.30 1.13 10.48
C ILE A 194 -0.32 0.80 8.99
N SER A 195 0.31 -0.30 8.58
CA SER A 195 0.29 -0.75 7.18
C SER A 195 -1.13 -0.96 6.66
N GLY A 196 -2.01 -1.61 7.46
CA GLY A 196 -3.43 -1.80 7.13
C GLY A 196 -4.21 -0.49 7.01
N VAL A 197 -3.97 0.47 7.92
CA VAL A 197 -4.54 1.82 7.86
C VAL A 197 -4.18 2.50 6.54
N TYR A 198 -2.91 2.48 6.15
CA TYR A 198 -2.47 3.09 4.88
C TYR A 198 -3.02 2.37 3.65
N ALA A 199 -3.16 1.05 3.70
CA ALA A 199 -3.83 0.28 2.65
C ALA A 199 -5.29 0.70 2.49
N ALA A 200 -6.04 0.81 3.59
CA ALA A 200 -7.45 1.21 3.57
C ALA A 200 -7.64 2.62 3.00
N ILE A 201 -6.80 3.57 3.42
CA ILE A 201 -6.87 4.95 2.93
C ILE A 201 -6.52 5.00 1.44
N ALA A 202 -5.50 4.29 0.99
CA ALA A 202 -5.16 4.21 -0.43
C ALA A 202 -6.32 3.58 -1.25
N GLY A 203 -6.99 2.56 -0.70
CA GLY A 203 -8.17 1.95 -1.28
C GLY A 203 -9.34 2.93 -1.41
N PHE A 204 -9.59 3.70 -0.37
CA PHE A 204 -10.58 4.77 -0.35
C PHE A 204 -10.29 5.84 -1.42
N LEU A 205 -9.05 6.33 -1.50
CA LEU A 205 -8.66 7.37 -2.45
C LEU A 205 -8.89 6.93 -3.91
N ILE A 206 -8.52 5.70 -4.24
CA ILE A 206 -8.73 5.15 -5.58
C ILE A 206 -10.21 4.85 -5.85
N ALA A 207 -10.94 4.31 -4.87
CA ALA A 207 -12.38 4.08 -5.02
C ALA A 207 -13.15 5.39 -5.27
N GLY A 208 -12.80 6.47 -4.55
CA GLY A 208 -13.36 7.79 -4.76
C GLY A 208 -12.96 8.42 -6.11
N TYR A 209 -11.72 8.22 -6.54
CA TYR A 209 -11.24 8.76 -7.82
C TYR A 209 -11.88 8.08 -9.04
N TYR A 210 -11.97 6.75 -9.03
CA TYR A 210 -12.61 5.99 -10.12
C TYR A 210 -14.13 5.81 -9.93
N MET A 211 -14.69 6.30 -8.82
CA MET A 211 -16.11 6.12 -8.43
C MET A 211 -16.57 4.66 -8.49
N MET A 212 -15.68 3.75 -8.19
CA MET A 212 -15.92 2.31 -8.34
C MET A 212 -15.12 1.50 -7.32
N VAL A 213 -15.78 0.47 -6.76
CA VAL A 213 -15.16 -0.50 -5.85
C VAL A 213 -15.59 -1.92 -6.19
N TYR A 214 -14.68 -2.88 -6.06
CA TYR A 214 -14.94 -4.31 -6.26
C TYR A 214 -13.94 -5.14 -5.45
N PRO A 215 -14.29 -6.39 -5.03
CA PRO A 215 -13.45 -7.19 -4.13
C PRO A 215 -12.04 -7.49 -4.65
N THR A 216 -11.88 -7.63 -5.97
CA THR A 216 -10.60 -8.01 -6.60
C THR A 216 -9.73 -6.81 -6.97
N MET A 217 -10.15 -5.57 -6.69
CA MET A 217 -9.39 -4.35 -7.06
C MET A 217 -7.97 -4.31 -6.49
N GLY A 218 -7.77 -4.98 -5.34
CA GLY A 218 -6.47 -5.05 -4.69
C GLY A 218 -5.41 -5.83 -5.47
N VAL A 219 -5.80 -6.78 -6.32
CA VAL A 219 -4.84 -7.60 -7.08
C VAL A 219 -4.02 -6.75 -8.04
N VAL A 220 -4.70 -5.92 -8.83
CA VAL A 220 -4.03 -5.07 -9.84
C VAL A 220 -3.17 -4.00 -9.16
N VAL A 221 -3.74 -3.26 -8.21
CA VAL A 221 -3.03 -2.17 -7.51
C VAL A 221 -1.92 -2.74 -6.62
N GLY A 222 -2.15 -3.86 -5.96
CA GLY A 222 -1.17 -4.53 -5.11
C GLY A 222 0.07 -4.97 -5.89
N ASN A 223 -0.11 -5.56 -7.08
CA ASN A 223 1.02 -5.97 -7.94
C ASN A 223 1.84 -4.77 -8.41
N LYS A 224 1.19 -3.66 -8.80
CA LYS A 224 1.86 -2.42 -9.22
C LYS A 224 2.61 -1.76 -8.06
N ALA A 225 1.97 -1.70 -6.89
CA ALA A 225 2.59 -1.16 -5.69
C ALA A 225 3.76 -2.04 -5.20
N PHE A 226 3.66 -3.37 -5.36
CA PHE A 226 4.77 -4.27 -5.10
C PHE A 226 5.94 -4.01 -6.06
N ALA A 227 5.66 -3.88 -7.37
CA ALA A 227 6.68 -3.50 -8.34
C ALA A 227 7.33 -2.14 -8.00
N ALA A 228 6.54 -1.18 -7.55
CA ALA A 228 7.01 0.12 -7.07
C ALA A 228 7.91 0.00 -5.82
N ALA A 229 7.53 -0.84 -4.85
CA ALA A 229 8.34 -1.09 -3.67
C ALA A 229 9.69 -1.74 -4.02
N VAL A 230 9.68 -2.72 -4.96
CA VAL A 230 10.90 -3.38 -5.46
C VAL A 230 11.79 -2.37 -6.20
N LEU A 231 11.21 -1.58 -7.11
CA LEU A 231 11.93 -0.54 -7.84
C LEU A 231 12.61 0.45 -6.88
N GLY A 232 11.87 0.90 -5.87
CA GLY A 232 12.40 1.83 -4.87
C GLY A 232 13.45 1.23 -3.95
N GLY A 233 13.47 -0.09 -3.80
CA GLY A 233 14.23 -0.86 -2.80
C GLY A 233 13.37 -1.20 -1.60
N ILE A 234 12.90 -2.45 -1.54
CA ILE A 234 11.98 -2.92 -0.49
C ILE A 234 12.60 -2.68 0.90
N GLY A 235 11.83 -2.10 1.80
CA GLY A 235 12.27 -1.73 3.14
C GLY A 235 12.86 -0.33 3.27
N HIS A 236 13.07 0.39 2.15
CA HIS A 236 13.46 1.79 2.13
C HIS A 236 12.26 2.68 1.79
N LEU A 237 11.62 3.28 2.82
CA LEU A 237 10.36 4.01 2.65
C LEU A 237 10.43 5.15 1.61
N PRO A 238 11.42 6.08 1.65
CA PRO A 238 11.52 7.11 0.61
C PRO A 238 11.72 6.55 -0.80
N GLY A 239 12.46 5.44 -0.92
CA GLY A 239 12.64 4.73 -2.19
C GLY A 239 11.32 4.22 -2.74
N SER A 240 10.47 3.62 -1.90
CA SER A 240 9.16 3.12 -2.32
C SER A 240 8.22 4.24 -2.78
N VAL A 241 8.34 5.45 -2.21
CA VAL A 241 7.59 6.62 -2.71
C VAL A 241 8.03 6.96 -4.13
N ILE A 242 9.34 7.07 -4.36
CA ILE A 242 9.89 7.37 -5.69
C ILE A 242 9.52 6.26 -6.67
N GLY A 243 9.61 4.99 -6.26
CA GLY A 243 9.20 3.85 -7.07
C GLY A 243 7.73 3.93 -7.48
N GLY A 244 6.84 4.31 -6.57
CA GLY A 244 5.42 4.50 -6.86
C GLY A 244 5.16 5.59 -7.89
N LEU A 245 5.83 6.73 -7.76
CA LEU A 245 5.73 7.83 -8.72
C LEU A 245 6.26 7.42 -10.10
N ILE A 246 7.40 6.71 -10.17
CA ILE A 246 7.97 6.24 -11.44
C ILE A 246 7.02 5.25 -12.12
N VAL A 247 6.48 4.27 -11.39
CA VAL A 247 5.54 3.28 -11.95
C VAL A 247 4.27 3.97 -12.44
N GLY A 248 3.70 4.93 -11.68
CA GLY A 248 2.51 5.66 -12.07
C GLY A 248 2.73 6.54 -13.32
N LEU A 249 3.86 7.23 -13.40
CA LEU A 249 4.22 8.01 -14.59
C LEU A 249 4.43 7.09 -15.79
N ALA A 250 5.22 6.04 -15.66
CA ALA A 250 5.48 5.09 -16.74
C ALA A 250 4.19 4.46 -17.27
N GLU A 251 3.30 4.03 -16.38
CA GLU A 251 1.98 3.48 -16.72
C GLU A 251 1.16 4.47 -17.55
N THR A 252 1.12 5.72 -17.12
CA THR A 252 0.30 6.74 -17.78
C THR A 252 0.84 7.11 -19.14
N TYR A 253 2.16 7.28 -19.28
CA TYR A 253 2.78 7.57 -20.57
C TYR A 253 2.67 6.40 -21.54
N VAL A 254 2.88 5.16 -21.10
CA VAL A 254 2.72 3.97 -21.93
C VAL A 254 1.28 3.82 -22.40
N THR A 255 0.32 4.05 -21.50
CA THR A 255 -1.11 4.02 -21.85
C THR A 255 -1.47 5.08 -22.90
N ALA A 256 -0.85 6.26 -22.83
CA ALA A 256 -1.09 7.33 -23.79
C ALA A 256 -0.46 7.07 -25.18
N LEU A 257 0.68 6.36 -25.23
CA LEU A 257 1.42 6.08 -26.45
C LEU A 257 0.99 4.78 -27.14
N LEU A 258 0.78 3.71 -26.36
CA LEU A 258 0.54 2.35 -26.87
C LEU A 258 -0.90 1.87 -26.65
N GLY A 259 -1.71 2.63 -25.92
CA GLY A 259 -3.09 2.27 -25.59
C GLY A 259 -3.27 1.55 -24.25
N GLY A 260 -4.51 1.49 -23.79
CA GLY A 260 -4.87 1.00 -22.44
C GLY A 260 -4.57 -0.48 -22.19
N GLY A 261 -4.45 -1.31 -23.21
CA GLY A 261 -4.17 -2.75 -23.08
C GLY A 261 -2.80 -3.06 -22.45
N TYR A 262 -1.83 -2.15 -22.57
CA TYR A 262 -0.48 -2.33 -22.03
C TYR A 262 -0.31 -1.74 -20.61
N ARG A 263 -1.38 -1.18 -20.06
CA ARG A 263 -1.38 -0.48 -18.79
C ARG A 263 -0.82 -1.30 -17.63
N ASP A 264 -1.24 -2.55 -17.49
CA ASP A 264 -0.83 -3.41 -16.40
C ASP A 264 0.54 -4.08 -16.68
N ALA A 265 0.85 -4.32 -17.95
CA ALA A 265 2.09 -4.97 -18.37
C ALA A 265 3.33 -4.14 -18.03
N ILE A 266 3.26 -2.80 -18.11
CA ILE A 266 4.42 -1.95 -17.86
C ILE A 266 4.98 -2.07 -16.45
N ALA A 267 4.12 -2.25 -15.44
CA ALA A 267 4.57 -2.44 -14.06
C ALA A 267 5.40 -3.74 -13.91
N PHE A 268 4.99 -4.82 -14.59
CA PHE A 268 5.74 -6.06 -14.59
C PHE A 268 7.02 -5.98 -15.39
N VAL A 269 7.03 -5.27 -16.52
CA VAL A 269 8.25 -5.01 -17.30
C VAL A 269 9.27 -4.24 -16.45
N ILE A 270 8.84 -3.19 -15.76
CA ILE A 270 9.69 -2.44 -14.83
C ILE A 270 10.22 -3.36 -13.73
N LEU A 271 9.35 -4.19 -13.13
CA LEU A 271 9.75 -5.13 -12.09
C LEU A 271 10.86 -6.08 -12.58
N ILE A 272 10.67 -6.69 -13.75
CA ILE A 272 11.64 -7.62 -14.33
C ILE A 272 12.97 -6.92 -14.62
N LEU A 273 12.93 -5.75 -15.26
CA LEU A 273 14.14 -4.97 -15.56
C LEU A 273 14.90 -4.59 -14.29
N VAL A 274 14.18 -4.17 -13.24
CA VAL A 274 14.81 -3.82 -11.95
C VAL A 274 15.45 -5.04 -11.31
N LEU A 275 14.78 -6.18 -11.27
CA LEU A 275 15.33 -7.41 -10.69
C LEU A 275 16.58 -7.91 -11.44
N ILE A 276 16.65 -7.72 -12.76
CA ILE A 276 17.81 -8.10 -13.58
C ILE A 276 18.99 -7.13 -13.35
N PHE A 277 18.73 -5.80 -13.43
CA PHE A 277 19.82 -4.81 -13.44
C PHE A 277 20.15 -4.25 -12.07
N ARG A 278 19.18 -4.17 -11.15
CA ARG A 278 19.29 -3.60 -9.80
C ARG A 278 18.49 -4.40 -8.77
N PRO A 279 18.89 -5.63 -8.41
CA PRO A 279 18.09 -6.51 -7.54
C PRO A 279 17.79 -5.92 -6.15
N ASN A 280 18.59 -4.96 -5.68
CA ASN A 280 18.33 -4.23 -4.43
C ASN A 280 17.43 -3.00 -4.63
N GLY A 281 16.94 -2.73 -5.84
CA GLY A 281 16.22 -1.51 -6.18
C GLY A 281 17.13 -0.27 -6.31
N LEU A 282 16.51 0.90 -6.54
CA LEU A 282 17.26 2.15 -6.75
C LEU A 282 17.97 2.65 -5.48
N PHE A 283 17.35 2.46 -4.31
CA PHE A 283 17.82 2.98 -3.02
C PHE A 283 18.10 1.87 -1.97
N GLY A 284 18.03 0.59 -2.37
CA GLY A 284 18.32 -0.51 -1.48
C GLY A 284 19.80 -0.56 -1.09
N LYS A 285 20.06 -0.85 0.19
CA LYS A 285 21.42 -1.05 0.69
C LYS A 285 21.86 -2.49 0.41
N LYS A 286 23.11 -2.66 -0.05
CA LYS A 286 23.73 -4.00 -0.11
C LYS A 286 23.87 -4.53 1.32
N GLU A 287 23.36 -5.73 1.56
CA GLU A 287 23.62 -6.41 2.83
C GLU A 287 25.09 -6.83 2.87
N ILE A 288 25.80 -6.34 3.89
CA ILE A 288 27.12 -6.86 4.21
C ILE A 288 26.86 -8.13 5.03
N VAL A 289 26.97 -9.29 4.40
CA VAL A 289 27.02 -10.56 5.12
C VAL A 289 28.33 -10.55 5.90
N LYS A 290 28.26 -10.28 7.19
CA LYS A 290 29.39 -10.53 8.08
C LYS A 290 29.51 -12.04 8.23
N VAL A 291 30.54 -12.62 7.63
CA VAL A 291 30.97 -13.99 7.80
C VAL A 291 31.42 -14.20 9.24
#